data_e7ed88e12e5eba2e29f919f212122c44
#
_entry.id   e7ed88e12e5eba2e29f919f212122c44
#
_cell.length_a   1.000
_cell.length_b   1.000
_cell.length_c   1.000
_cell.angle_alpha   90.00
_cell.angle_beta   90.00
_cell.angle_gamma   90.00
#
_symmetry.space_group_name_H-M   'P 1'
#
loop_
_entity.id
_entity.type
_entity.pdbx_description
1 polymer ?
#
loop_
_entity_poly.entity_id
_entity_poly.type
_entity_poly.pdbx_seq_one_letter_code
_entity_poly.pdbx_strand_id
1 'polypeptide(L)'
;MAVGFFTHGIEFTLPHPKIPQRTILLLCKIIKRAWQLLQEEPPSNFILQSADEDTITQVLTEIIENRLRKNGDVDGFDSAQFGKVTREPKITNVDKKHPDKMPDIFFDLKRDQLPVLSDQDGLFVECKPVDRKHRILSCYCQKGLIRFVNGDYAWAMQDALMVGYVKEPYSFKKLASVLEDGKKSAALKTTDHSAVDEYAIYRSSHKRGFEWPESRGQSCPISIAHLWLPRDRKSTRLNSSHRL
;
A
#
# COMPACT_ATOMS: atom_id res chain seq x y z
N MET A 1 -15.23 33.98 1.70
CA MET A 1 -15.87 32.63 1.62
C MET A 1 -15.40 32.01 0.33
N ALA A 2 -14.45 31.09 0.40
CA ALA A 2 -14.04 30.31 -0.77
C ALA A 2 -15.11 29.24 -1.00
N VAL A 3 -15.93 29.42 -2.00
CA VAL A 3 -16.89 28.41 -2.46
C VAL A 3 -16.05 27.28 -3.05
N GLY A 4 -15.94 26.18 -2.32
CA GLY A 4 -15.26 24.99 -2.85
C GLY A 4 -16.01 24.47 -4.07
N PHE A 5 -15.36 24.49 -5.23
CA PHE A 5 -15.90 24.14 -6.54
C PHE A 5 -16.34 22.68 -6.67
N PHE A 6 -16.18 21.86 -5.62
CA PHE A 6 -16.23 20.40 -5.72
C PHE A 6 -17.34 19.69 -4.94
N THR A 7 -18.29 20.39 -4.32
CA THR A 7 -19.23 19.71 -3.41
C THR A 7 -20.72 19.97 -3.64
N HIS A 8 -21.12 20.68 -4.67
CA HIS A 8 -22.54 20.76 -4.98
C HIS A 8 -22.99 19.55 -5.81
N GLY A 9 -23.57 18.56 -5.12
CA GLY A 9 -24.34 17.49 -5.74
C GLY A 9 -23.69 16.10 -5.75
N ILE A 10 -22.47 15.89 -5.23
CA ILE A 10 -21.90 14.54 -5.13
C ILE A 10 -22.18 14.00 -3.74
N GLU A 11 -23.11 13.06 -3.64
CA GLU A 11 -23.29 12.26 -2.43
C GLU A 11 -22.16 11.23 -2.34
N PHE A 12 -21.39 11.27 -1.27
CA PHE A 12 -20.40 10.25 -0.95
C PHE A 12 -20.46 9.88 0.53
N THR A 13 -20.08 8.66 0.85
CA THR A 13 -20.07 8.14 2.21
C THR A 13 -18.67 8.13 2.79
N LEU A 14 -18.55 8.37 4.08
CA LEU A 14 -17.33 8.22 4.86
C LEU A 14 -17.58 7.29 6.05
N PRO A 15 -16.71 6.29 6.23
CA PRO A 15 -15.64 5.88 5.31
C PRO A 15 -16.19 5.36 4.00
N HIS A 16 -15.36 5.37 2.95
CA HIS A 16 -15.67 4.62 1.73
C HIS A 16 -15.86 3.12 2.05
N PRO A 17 -16.69 2.39 1.27
CA PRO A 17 -16.85 0.96 1.45
C PRO A 17 -15.52 0.23 1.42
N LYS A 18 -15.33 -0.75 2.33
CA LYS A 18 -14.10 -1.55 2.41
C LYS A 18 -13.74 -2.15 1.06
N ILE A 19 -12.44 -2.25 0.83
CA ILE A 19 -11.92 -3.05 -0.27
C ILE A 19 -12.11 -4.52 0.09
N PRO A 20 -12.77 -5.34 -0.77
CA PRO A 20 -12.89 -6.76 -0.50
C PRO A 20 -11.53 -7.41 -0.25
N GLN A 21 -11.43 -8.29 0.74
CA GLN A 21 -10.16 -8.95 1.07
C GLN A 21 -9.53 -9.64 -0.15
N ARG A 22 -10.35 -10.30 -0.98
CA ARG A 22 -9.90 -10.93 -2.23
C ARG A 22 -9.20 -9.95 -3.16
N THR A 23 -9.66 -8.71 -3.23
CA THR A 23 -9.06 -7.65 -4.06
C THR A 23 -7.70 -7.23 -3.49
N ILE A 24 -7.59 -7.04 -2.17
CA ILE A 24 -6.30 -6.73 -1.52
C ILE A 24 -5.28 -7.87 -1.77
N LEU A 25 -5.70 -9.13 -1.63
CA LEU A 25 -4.85 -10.29 -1.89
C LEU A 25 -4.44 -10.40 -3.36
N LEU A 26 -5.35 -10.09 -4.29
CA LEU A 26 -5.04 -9.99 -5.71
C LEU A 26 -3.97 -8.94 -5.97
N LEU A 27 -4.11 -7.72 -5.42
CA LEU A 27 -3.13 -6.66 -5.59
C LEU A 27 -1.76 -7.03 -4.98
N CYS A 28 -1.74 -7.71 -3.85
CA CYS A 28 -0.51 -8.28 -3.31
C CYS A 28 0.12 -9.33 -4.25
N LYS A 29 -0.68 -10.18 -4.87
CA LYS A 29 -0.22 -11.16 -5.88
C LYS A 29 0.37 -10.47 -7.10
N ILE A 30 -0.25 -9.40 -7.57
CA ILE A 30 0.22 -8.59 -8.69
C ILE A 30 1.58 -7.97 -8.38
N ILE A 31 1.73 -7.34 -7.21
CA ILE A 31 3.00 -6.74 -6.79
C ILE A 31 4.09 -7.82 -6.68
N LYS A 32 3.77 -9.00 -6.11
CA LYS A 32 4.71 -10.12 -6.07
C LYS A 32 5.12 -10.61 -7.47
N ARG A 33 4.16 -10.68 -8.40
CA ARG A 33 4.46 -11.09 -9.78
C ARG A 33 5.33 -10.06 -10.49
N ALA A 34 5.04 -8.78 -10.33
CA ALA A 34 5.89 -7.71 -10.85
C ALA A 34 7.30 -7.76 -10.26
N TRP A 35 7.42 -8.06 -8.96
CA TRP A 35 8.71 -8.24 -8.29
C TRP A 35 9.51 -9.43 -8.86
N GLN A 36 8.84 -10.54 -9.12
CA GLN A 36 9.47 -11.70 -9.77
C GLN A 36 9.98 -11.33 -11.15
N LEU A 37 9.17 -10.67 -11.97
CA LEU A 37 9.57 -10.20 -13.30
C LEU A 37 10.75 -9.24 -13.23
N LEU A 38 10.77 -8.31 -12.27
CA LEU A 38 11.89 -7.42 -12.05
C LEU A 38 13.20 -8.15 -11.69
N GLN A 39 13.09 -9.26 -10.97
CA GLN A 39 14.26 -10.09 -10.63
C GLN A 39 14.71 -11.00 -11.78
N GLU A 40 13.79 -11.49 -12.60
CA GLU A 40 14.05 -12.40 -13.72
C GLU A 40 14.57 -11.64 -14.93
N GLU A 41 13.96 -10.50 -15.25
CA GLU A 41 14.15 -9.70 -16.45
C GLU A 41 14.34 -8.20 -16.09
N PRO A 42 15.40 -7.83 -15.36
CA PRO A 42 15.60 -6.43 -14.98
C PRO A 42 15.83 -5.57 -16.23
N PRO A 43 15.37 -4.30 -16.22
CA PRO A 43 15.72 -3.36 -17.29
C PRO A 43 17.22 -3.20 -17.46
N SER A 44 17.67 -2.83 -18.65
CA SER A 44 19.07 -2.55 -18.93
C SER A 44 19.64 -1.54 -17.93
N ASN A 45 20.79 -1.84 -17.36
CA ASN A 45 21.46 -1.02 -16.34
C ASN A 45 20.76 -0.90 -14.99
N PHE A 46 19.71 -1.69 -14.72
CA PHE A 46 19.06 -1.73 -13.42
C PHE A 46 19.69 -2.80 -12.53
N ILE A 47 20.20 -2.38 -11.37
CA ILE A 47 20.81 -3.28 -10.36
C ILE A 47 19.98 -3.20 -9.08
N LEU A 48 19.14 -4.19 -8.87
CA LEU A 48 18.19 -4.23 -7.75
C LEU A 48 18.87 -4.04 -6.36
N GLN A 49 20.07 -4.59 -6.19
CA GLN A 49 20.80 -4.56 -4.91
C GLN A 49 21.25 -3.14 -4.52
N SER A 50 21.57 -2.28 -5.50
CA SER A 50 22.04 -0.92 -5.28
C SER A 50 21.01 0.17 -5.57
N ALA A 51 19.92 -0.16 -6.28
CA ALA A 51 18.87 0.80 -6.60
C ALA A 51 18.25 1.40 -5.33
N ASP A 52 17.91 2.67 -5.37
CA ASP A 52 17.15 3.34 -4.30
C ASP A 52 15.66 2.97 -4.34
N GLU A 53 14.92 3.46 -3.34
CA GLU A 53 13.49 3.21 -3.19
C GLU A 53 12.70 3.70 -4.41
N ASP A 54 12.99 4.92 -4.85
CA ASP A 54 12.26 5.60 -5.93
C ASP A 54 12.45 4.88 -7.26
N THR A 55 13.69 4.50 -7.57
CA THR A 55 14.02 3.75 -8.79
C THR A 55 13.34 2.38 -8.80
N ILE A 56 13.35 1.66 -7.67
CA ILE A 56 12.67 0.37 -7.56
C ILE A 56 11.17 0.54 -7.77
N THR A 57 10.57 1.50 -7.09
CA THR A 57 9.12 1.76 -7.14
C THR A 57 8.69 2.18 -8.54
N GLN A 58 9.50 2.99 -9.24
CA GLN A 58 9.24 3.38 -10.63
C GLN A 58 9.17 2.15 -11.54
N VAL A 59 10.21 1.32 -11.53
CA VAL A 59 10.25 0.14 -12.41
C VAL A 59 9.14 -0.86 -12.06
N LEU A 60 8.88 -1.05 -10.76
CA LEU A 60 7.80 -1.92 -10.30
C LEU A 60 6.44 -1.45 -10.81
N THR A 61 6.15 -0.15 -10.73
CA THR A 61 4.90 0.44 -11.21
C THR A 61 4.76 0.32 -12.73
N GLU A 62 5.85 0.51 -13.47
CA GLU A 62 5.87 0.34 -14.94
C GLU A 62 5.56 -1.10 -15.34
N ILE A 63 6.14 -2.09 -14.66
CA ILE A 63 5.82 -3.51 -14.89
C ILE A 63 4.35 -3.80 -14.60
N ILE A 64 3.83 -3.30 -13.47
CA ILE A 64 2.42 -3.51 -13.09
C ILE A 64 1.49 -2.90 -14.14
N GLU A 65 1.69 -1.63 -14.49
CA GLU A 65 0.80 -0.91 -15.40
C GLU A 65 0.92 -1.41 -16.85
N ASN A 66 2.16 -1.44 -17.38
CA ASN A 66 2.37 -1.63 -18.81
C ASN A 66 2.46 -3.10 -19.23
N ARG A 67 2.81 -4.01 -18.29
CA ARG A 67 2.92 -5.43 -18.59
C ARG A 67 1.76 -6.22 -17.98
N LEU A 68 1.55 -6.18 -16.67
CA LEU A 68 0.55 -7.05 -16.04
C LEU A 68 -0.89 -6.61 -16.31
N ARG A 69 -1.20 -5.31 -16.13
CA ARG A 69 -2.57 -4.81 -16.32
C ARG A 69 -3.01 -4.85 -17.78
N LYS A 70 -2.12 -4.48 -18.71
CA LYS A 70 -2.46 -4.43 -20.14
C LYS A 70 -2.51 -5.79 -20.79
N ASN A 71 -1.65 -6.72 -20.39
CA ASN A 71 -1.58 -8.05 -21.01
C ASN A 71 -2.52 -9.08 -20.36
N GLY A 72 -3.04 -8.79 -19.14
CA GLY A 72 -3.89 -9.73 -18.43
C GLY A 72 -3.14 -10.95 -17.87
N ASP A 73 -1.84 -10.82 -17.57
CA ASP A 73 -0.99 -11.91 -17.07
C ASP A 73 -1.43 -12.44 -15.70
N VAL A 74 -2.30 -11.71 -15.00
CA VAL A 74 -2.85 -12.11 -13.69
C VAL A 74 -4.37 -12.07 -13.76
N ASP A 75 -5.00 -13.22 -13.58
CA ASP A 75 -6.45 -13.34 -13.59
C ASP A 75 -7.11 -12.33 -12.64
N GLY A 76 -8.11 -11.62 -13.15
CA GLY A 76 -8.86 -10.62 -12.39
C GLY A 76 -8.16 -9.26 -12.28
N PHE A 77 -6.98 -9.09 -12.89
CA PHE A 77 -6.31 -7.80 -12.97
C PHE A 77 -6.35 -7.26 -14.41
N ASP A 78 -7.41 -6.57 -14.72
CA ASP A 78 -7.68 -6.04 -16.04
C ASP A 78 -8.26 -4.62 -15.99
N SER A 79 -8.41 -4.01 -17.15
CA SER A 79 -8.93 -2.65 -17.28
C SER A 79 -10.44 -2.52 -17.03
N ALA A 80 -11.18 -3.61 -16.86
CA ALA A 80 -12.59 -3.59 -16.50
C ALA A 80 -12.79 -3.35 -15.00
N GLN A 81 -11.90 -3.94 -14.19
CA GLN A 81 -11.97 -3.86 -12.71
C GLN A 81 -11.09 -2.76 -12.11
N PHE A 82 -9.98 -2.43 -12.79
CA PHE A 82 -9.00 -1.47 -12.29
C PHE A 82 -8.77 -0.33 -13.29
N GLY A 83 -8.71 0.87 -12.77
CA GLY A 83 -8.23 2.03 -13.50
C GLY A 83 -6.71 1.99 -13.68
N LYS A 84 -6.12 3.14 -13.88
CA LYS A 84 -4.67 3.26 -14.06
C LYS A 84 -3.93 3.03 -12.74
N VAL A 85 -2.84 2.28 -12.80
CA VAL A 85 -1.87 2.24 -11.69
C VAL A 85 -0.94 3.43 -11.83
N THR A 86 -0.96 4.31 -10.84
CA THR A 86 -0.25 5.59 -10.90
C THR A 86 0.83 5.64 -9.83
N ARG A 87 2.03 6.07 -10.22
CA ARG A 87 3.10 6.39 -9.28
C ARG A 87 2.97 7.85 -8.81
N GLU A 88 3.12 8.06 -7.51
CA GLU A 88 3.16 9.39 -6.88
C GLU A 88 2.03 10.35 -7.31
N PRO A 89 0.76 9.90 -7.32
CA PRO A 89 -0.32 10.83 -7.61
C PRO A 89 -0.38 11.89 -6.51
N LYS A 90 -0.61 13.12 -6.89
CA LYS A 90 -0.85 14.19 -5.92
C LYS A 90 -2.23 14.04 -5.31
N ILE A 91 -2.27 13.86 -4.01
CA ILE A 91 -3.48 13.65 -3.23
C ILE A 91 -3.60 14.74 -2.15
N THR A 92 -4.79 15.27 -2.00
CA THR A 92 -5.10 16.21 -0.93
C THR A 92 -5.29 15.44 0.38
N ASN A 93 -4.59 15.84 1.44
CA ASN A 93 -4.75 15.26 2.76
C ASN A 93 -6.11 15.63 3.42
N VAL A 94 -6.42 15.00 4.55
CA VAL A 94 -7.72 15.11 5.21
C VAL A 94 -8.10 16.54 5.60
N ASP A 95 -7.15 17.39 6.01
CA ASP A 95 -7.41 18.78 6.43
C ASP A 95 -7.34 19.78 5.26
N LYS A 96 -7.13 19.28 4.04
CA LYS A 96 -7.04 20.06 2.79
C LYS A 96 -5.89 21.10 2.75
N LYS A 97 -4.95 21.06 3.71
CA LYS A 97 -3.81 22.00 3.77
C LYS A 97 -2.64 21.56 2.91
N HIS A 98 -2.55 20.29 2.57
CA HIS A 98 -1.48 19.69 1.79
C HIS A 98 -2.07 18.97 0.57
N PRO A 99 -2.18 19.65 -0.57
CA PRO A 99 -2.73 19.08 -1.80
C PRO A 99 -1.69 18.26 -2.59
N ASP A 100 -0.50 18.12 -2.04
CA ASP A 100 0.69 17.56 -2.70
C ASP A 100 1.23 16.30 -2.00
N LYS A 101 0.42 15.66 -1.17
CA LYS A 101 0.79 14.37 -0.59
C LYS A 101 0.81 13.30 -1.68
N MET A 102 1.86 12.51 -1.70
CA MET A 102 2.10 11.52 -2.74
C MET A 102 2.33 10.16 -2.11
N PRO A 103 1.37 9.22 -2.19
CA PRO A 103 1.64 7.81 -1.95
C PRO A 103 2.54 7.27 -3.06
N ASP A 104 3.35 6.28 -2.77
CA ASP A 104 4.31 5.76 -3.75
C ASP A 104 3.62 5.09 -4.95
N ILE A 105 2.52 4.32 -4.70
CA ILE A 105 1.69 3.72 -5.76
C ILE A 105 0.21 3.87 -5.39
N PHE A 106 -0.61 4.08 -6.39
CA PHE A 106 -2.06 4.10 -6.26
C PHE A 106 -2.69 3.17 -7.29
N PHE A 107 -3.50 2.23 -6.80
CA PHE A 107 -4.35 1.37 -7.61
C PHE A 107 -5.77 1.93 -7.62
N ASP A 108 -6.15 2.53 -8.72
CA ASP A 108 -7.49 3.05 -8.94
C ASP A 108 -8.50 1.89 -9.06
N LEU A 109 -9.55 1.91 -8.25
CA LEU A 109 -10.62 0.90 -8.25
C LEU A 109 -11.82 1.43 -9.03
N LYS A 110 -12.27 0.68 -10.03
CA LYS A 110 -13.48 1.02 -10.76
C LYS A 110 -14.72 0.59 -9.99
N ARG A 111 -15.17 1.46 -9.11
CA ARG A 111 -16.37 1.25 -8.27
C ARG A 111 -17.39 2.38 -8.48
N ASP A 112 -17.58 2.79 -9.73
CA ASP A 112 -18.40 3.95 -10.12
C ASP A 112 -19.85 3.91 -9.62
N GLN A 113 -20.38 2.71 -9.30
CA GLN A 113 -21.71 2.53 -8.73
C GLN A 113 -21.77 2.82 -7.21
N LEU A 114 -20.64 3.03 -6.55
CA LEU A 114 -20.60 3.33 -5.12
C LEU A 114 -20.56 4.84 -4.89
N PRO A 115 -21.13 5.33 -3.79
CA PRO A 115 -21.07 6.74 -3.42
C PRO A 115 -19.67 7.05 -2.82
N VAL A 116 -18.69 7.23 -3.68
CA VAL A 116 -17.29 7.45 -3.32
C VAL A 116 -16.71 8.68 -4.02
N LEU A 117 -15.67 9.25 -3.44
CA LEU A 117 -14.84 10.25 -4.13
C LEU A 117 -13.83 9.51 -5.00
N SER A 118 -13.93 9.64 -6.32
CA SER A 118 -13.12 8.87 -7.27
C SER A 118 -11.61 9.03 -7.09
N ASP A 119 -11.14 10.23 -6.72
CA ASP A 119 -9.72 10.51 -6.45
C ASP A 119 -9.23 9.92 -5.12
N GLN A 120 -10.15 9.45 -4.28
CA GLN A 120 -9.89 8.81 -3.00
C GLN A 120 -10.27 7.32 -3.00
N ASP A 121 -10.82 6.77 -4.10
CA ASP A 121 -11.29 5.39 -4.15
C ASP A 121 -10.27 4.45 -4.78
N GLY A 122 -9.39 3.92 -3.96
CA GLY A 122 -8.33 3.04 -4.41
C GLY A 122 -7.52 2.42 -3.29
N LEU A 123 -6.59 1.53 -3.66
CA LEU A 123 -5.59 1.04 -2.72
C LEU A 123 -4.34 1.92 -2.79
N PHE A 124 -4.11 2.64 -1.72
CA PHE A 124 -2.91 3.44 -1.50
C PHE A 124 -1.78 2.56 -0.99
N VAL A 125 -0.62 2.67 -1.60
CA VAL A 125 0.56 1.88 -1.26
C VAL A 125 1.71 2.81 -0.90
N GLU A 126 2.35 2.54 0.23
CA GLU A 126 3.59 3.19 0.62
C GLU A 126 4.72 2.16 0.61
N CYS A 127 5.81 2.47 -0.04
CA CYS A 127 6.99 1.63 -0.19
C CYS A 127 8.12 2.15 0.71
N LYS A 128 8.81 1.26 1.42
CA LYS A 128 9.97 1.66 2.23
C LYS A 128 11.06 0.61 2.20
N PRO A 129 12.34 1.01 2.14
CA PRO A 129 13.43 0.09 2.36
C PRO A 129 13.41 -0.41 3.79
N VAL A 130 13.78 -1.68 3.98
CA VAL A 130 13.91 -2.32 5.29
C VAL A 130 15.27 -3.01 5.35
N ASP A 131 16.22 -2.38 6.02
CA ASP A 131 17.59 -2.87 6.20
C ASP A 131 18.22 -2.28 7.47
N ARG A 132 19.52 -2.48 7.68
CA ARG A 132 20.22 -1.94 8.88
C ARG A 132 20.21 -0.42 8.96
N LYS A 133 20.23 0.28 7.83
CA LYS A 133 20.17 1.75 7.78
C LYS A 133 18.72 2.26 7.88
N HIS A 134 17.78 1.50 7.30
CA HIS A 134 16.36 1.85 7.25
C HIS A 134 15.57 0.94 8.20
N ARG A 135 15.65 1.29 9.49
CA ARG A 135 15.04 0.48 10.57
C ARG A 135 13.52 0.48 10.48
N ILE A 136 12.89 -0.64 10.87
CA ILE A 136 11.43 -0.82 10.84
C ILE A 136 10.73 0.32 11.57
N LEU A 137 11.13 0.66 12.80
CA LEU A 137 10.45 1.72 13.53
C LEU A 137 10.61 3.08 12.87
N SER A 138 11.84 3.54 12.63
CA SER A 138 12.12 4.94 12.23
C SER A 138 11.86 5.19 10.74
N CYS A 139 11.98 4.21 9.87
CA CYS A 139 11.76 4.38 8.44
C CYS A 139 10.39 3.81 8.01
N TYR A 140 10.18 2.51 8.16
CA TYR A 140 8.97 1.85 7.70
C TYR A 140 7.71 2.32 8.44
N CYS A 141 7.79 2.43 9.78
CA CYS A 141 6.63 2.84 10.58
C CYS A 141 6.48 4.36 10.68
N GLN A 142 7.50 5.08 11.18
CA GLN A 142 7.38 6.52 11.50
C GLN A 142 7.44 7.43 10.27
N LYS A 143 7.96 6.99 9.12
CA LYS A 143 7.97 7.76 7.87
C LYS A 143 7.01 7.23 6.81
N GLY A 144 6.60 5.95 6.90
CA GLY A 144 5.65 5.32 5.99
C GLY A 144 4.28 5.14 6.63
N LEU A 145 4.09 4.11 7.43
CA LEU A 145 2.80 3.71 8.00
C LEU A 145 2.04 4.86 8.67
N ILE A 146 2.75 5.74 9.38
CA ILE A 146 2.16 6.88 10.09
C ILE A 146 1.33 7.80 9.19
N ARG A 147 1.66 7.89 7.91
CA ARG A 147 0.96 8.74 6.95
C ARG A 147 -0.50 8.32 6.78
N PHE A 148 -0.77 7.01 6.81
CA PHE A 148 -2.13 6.47 6.80
C PHE A 148 -2.88 6.77 8.10
N VAL A 149 -2.18 6.72 9.23
CA VAL A 149 -2.76 6.99 10.56
C VAL A 149 -3.13 8.46 10.70
N ASN A 150 -2.31 9.34 10.17
CA ASN A 150 -2.52 10.80 10.24
C ASN A 150 -3.46 11.35 9.16
N GLY A 151 -3.83 10.54 8.15
CA GLY A 151 -4.68 10.98 7.05
C GLY A 151 -3.97 11.85 6.01
N ASP A 152 -2.65 11.65 5.84
CA ASP A 152 -1.90 12.30 4.75
C ASP A 152 -2.48 11.86 3.40
N TYR A 153 -2.85 10.58 3.28
CA TYR A 153 -3.64 9.99 2.19
C TYR A 153 -4.42 8.77 2.68
N ALA A 154 -5.22 8.16 1.80
CA ALA A 154 -6.18 7.11 2.16
C ALA A 154 -7.13 7.50 3.31
N TRP A 155 -7.38 8.81 3.52
CA TRP A 155 -8.16 9.27 4.66
C TRP A 155 -9.64 8.82 4.56
N ALA A 156 -10.19 8.71 3.35
CA ALA A 156 -11.53 8.20 3.12
C ALA A 156 -11.61 6.66 3.17
N MET A 157 -10.48 5.96 2.94
CA MET A 157 -10.41 4.50 2.85
C MET A 157 -10.31 3.84 4.23
N GLN A 158 -10.63 2.55 4.29
CA GLN A 158 -10.48 1.70 5.48
C GLN A 158 -9.33 0.70 5.36
N ASP A 159 -8.71 0.62 4.19
CA ASP A 159 -7.64 -0.31 3.88
C ASP A 159 -6.52 0.40 3.14
N ALA A 160 -5.25 0.01 3.40
CA ALA A 160 -4.08 0.45 2.68
C ALA A 160 -3.00 -0.65 2.67
N LEU A 161 -1.91 -0.43 1.94
CA LEU A 161 -0.83 -1.40 1.80
C LEU A 161 0.53 -0.74 2.08
N MET A 162 1.34 -1.41 2.87
CA MET A 162 2.76 -1.10 3.07
C MET A 162 3.62 -2.13 2.37
N VAL A 163 4.50 -1.71 1.49
CA VAL A 163 5.50 -2.58 0.84
C VAL A 163 6.87 -2.33 1.45
N GLY A 164 7.54 -3.40 1.84
CA GLY A 164 8.92 -3.35 2.33
C GLY A 164 9.91 -3.94 1.32
N TYR A 165 10.88 -3.15 0.85
CA TYR A 165 12.03 -3.65 0.07
C TYR A 165 13.10 -4.14 1.03
N VAL A 166 13.12 -5.45 1.31
CA VAL A 166 13.88 -6.03 2.40
C VAL A 166 15.27 -6.49 1.95
N LYS A 167 16.30 -5.96 2.60
CA LYS A 167 17.66 -6.51 2.58
C LYS A 167 17.88 -7.29 3.88
N GLU A 168 18.48 -8.46 3.81
CA GLU A 168 18.73 -9.35 4.95
C GLU A 168 17.48 -10.12 5.43
N PRO A 169 17.66 -11.11 6.31
CA PRO A 169 16.55 -11.92 6.82
C PRO A 169 15.74 -11.16 7.87
N TYR A 170 14.98 -10.17 7.45
CA TYR A 170 13.95 -9.60 8.29
C TYR A 170 12.69 -10.47 8.24
N SER A 171 12.07 -10.67 9.37
CA SER A 171 10.80 -11.40 9.48
C SER A 171 9.71 -10.47 10.04
N PHE A 172 8.47 -10.78 9.79
CA PHE A 172 7.33 -10.08 10.39
C PHE A 172 7.31 -10.15 11.91
N LYS A 173 8.02 -11.09 12.55
CA LYS A 173 8.22 -11.09 14.01
C LYS A 173 8.87 -9.79 14.51
N LYS A 174 9.80 -9.22 13.75
CA LYS A 174 10.40 -7.92 14.10
C LYS A 174 9.42 -6.76 13.93
N LEU A 175 8.54 -6.80 12.93
CA LEU A 175 7.48 -5.82 12.78
C LEU A 175 6.49 -5.94 13.95
N ALA A 176 6.05 -7.16 14.28
CA ALA A 176 5.19 -7.43 15.43
C ALA A 176 5.75 -6.81 16.71
N SER A 177 7.01 -7.10 17.03
CA SER A 177 7.67 -6.52 18.23
C SER A 177 7.71 -4.99 18.24
N VAL A 178 7.80 -4.35 17.07
CA VAL A 178 7.73 -2.88 16.96
C VAL A 178 6.30 -2.39 17.20
N LEU A 179 5.30 -3.06 16.66
CA LEU A 179 3.88 -2.68 16.81
C LEU A 179 3.38 -2.90 18.24
N GLU A 180 3.92 -3.89 18.95
CA GLU A 180 3.64 -4.21 20.37
C GLU A 180 4.30 -3.23 21.34
N ASP A 181 5.40 -2.56 20.95
CA ASP A 181 6.10 -1.60 21.82
C ASP A 181 5.30 -0.30 21.94
N GLY A 182 4.31 -0.29 22.85
CA GLY A 182 3.39 0.82 23.04
C GLY A 182 4.05 2.16 23.43
N LYS A 183 5.33 2.16 23.87
CA LYS A 183 6.07 3.41 24.15
C LYS A 183 6.70 3.98 22.87
N LYS A 184 7.40 3.15 22.10
CA LYS A 184 8.10 3.59 20.89
C LYS A 184 7.16 3.78 19.69
N SER A 185 6.09 3.01 19.63
CA SER A 185 5.11 3.04 18.52
C SER A 185 3.78 3.70 18.90
N ALA A 186 3.70 4.42 20.02
CA ALA A 186 2.48 5.07 20.50
C ALA A 186 1.73 5.88 19.46
N ALA A 187 2.45 6.59 18.59
CA ALA A 187 1.88 7.39 17.52
C ALA A 187 1.14 6.56 16.46
N LEU A 188 1.49 5.28 16.32
CA LEU A 188 0.84 4.37 15.36
C LEU A 188 -0.55 3.93 15.82
N LYS A 189 -0.88 4.07 17.12
CA LYS A 189 -2.19 3.71 17.71
C LYS A 189 -2.65 2.31 17.30
N THR A 190 -1.71 1.34 17.25
CA THR A 190 -1.98 -0.05 16.86
C THR A 190 -3.00 -0.68 17.81
N THR A 191 -4.02 -1.32 17.27
CA THR A 191 -5.07 -2.00 18.04
C THR A 191 -5.03 -3.52 17.89
N ASP A 192 -4.54 -3.99 16.74
CA ASP A 192 -4.45 -5.42 16.44
C ASP A 192 -3.41 -5.65 15.36
N HIS A 193 -2.80 -6.84 15.34
CA HIS A 193 -1.93 -7.27 14.24
C HIS A 193 -1.78 -8.80 14.22
N SER A 194 -1.66 -9.37 13.04
CA SER A 194 -1.53 -10.81 12.83
C SER A 194 -0.87 -11.17 11.51
N ALA A 195 -0.31 -12.37 11.44
CA ALA A 195 0.15 -12.94 10.18
C ALA A 195 -1.03 -13.52 9.40
N VAL A 196 -0.97 -13.40 8.07
CA VAL A 196 -1.86 -14.10 7.14
C VAL A 196 -0.99 -15.15 6.44
N ASP A 197 -0.90 -16.33 7.05
CA ASP A 197 0.12 -17.37 6.71
C ASP A 197 0.04 -17.83 5.25
N GLU A 198 -1.16 -18.00 4.71
CA GLU A 198 -1.38 -18.50 3.34
C GLU A 198 -0.74 -17.62 2.25
N TYR A 199 -0.57 -16.30 2.53
CA TYR A 199 -0.15 -15.34 1.52
C TYR A 199 1.18 -14.66 1.82
N ALA A 200 1.88 -15.03 2.90
CA ALA A 200 3.07 -14.33 3.38
C ALA A 200 2.84 -12.81 3.47
N ILE A 201 1.72 -12.43 4.07
CA ILE A 201 1.29 -11.06 4.32
C ILE A 201 1.11 -10.91 5.83
N TYR A 202 1.45 -9.77 6.36
CA TYR A 202 1.13 -9.38 7.72
C TYR A 202 0.04 -8.31 7.71
N ARG A 203 -0.80 -8.26 8.74
CA ARG A 203 -1.83 -7.23 8.89
C ARG A 203 -1.67 -6.49 10.19
N SER A 204 -2.01 -5.23 10.19
CA SER A 204 -2.18 -4.44 11.40
C SER A 204 -3.38 -3.50 11.29
N SER A 205 -3.97 -3.16 12.43
CA SER A 205 -5.09 -2.22 12.51
C SER A 205 -4.69 -1.05 13.41
N HIS A 206 -5.06 0.15 13.01
CA HIS A 206 -4.64 1.38 13.68
C HIS A 206 -5.82 2.32 13.87
N LYS A 207 -5.97 2.86 15.09
CA LYS A 207 -6.90 3.97 15.30
C LYS A 207 -6.37 5.22 14.62
N ARG A 208 -7.25 6.00 14.05
CA ARG A 208 -6.96 7.33 13.49
C ARG A 208 -7.51 8.39 14.43
N GLY A 209 -6.95 9.59 14.41
CA GLY A 209 -7.33 10.63 15.39
C GLY A 209 -7.76 11.95 14.75
N PHE A 210 -8.17 11.90 13.48
CA PHE A 210 -8.69 13.07 12.78
C PHE A 210 -10.21 12.97 12.62
N GLU A 211 -10.83 14.12 12.45
CA GLU A 211 -12.23 14.22 12.01
C GLU A 211 -12.27 14.25 10.48
N TRP A 212 -13.30 13.64 9.91
CA TRP A 212 -13.53 13.76 8.47
C TRP A 212 -13.93 15.18 8.08
N PRO A 213 -13.61 15.61 6.86
CA PRO A 213 -13.97 16.92 6.36
C PRO A 213 -15.47 17.22 6.54
N GLU A 214 -15.81 18.50 6.65
CA GLU A 214 -17.19 18.97 6.76
C GLU A 214 -17.93 18.46 8.01
N SER A 215 -17.18 18.23 9.11
CA SER A 215 -17.74 17.76 10.40
C SER A 215 -18.54 16.45 10.29
N ARG A 216 -18.15 15.56 9.38
CA ARG A 216 -18.82 14.27 9.14
C ARG A 216 -18.48 13.22 10.20
N GLY A 217 -17.89 13.63 11.32
CA GLY A 217 -17.59 12.77 12.47
C GLY A 217 -16.14 12.27 12.51
N GLN A 218 -15.88 11.40 13.48
CA GLN A 218 -14.56 10.84 13.73
C GLN A 218 -14.19 9.78 12.70
N SER A 219 -12.90 9.77 12.31
CA SER A 219 -12.37 8.76 11.41
C SER A 219 -12.47 7.35 12.00
N CYS A 220 -12.78 6.38 11.15
CA CYS A 220 -12.70 4.97 11.53
C CYS A 220 -11.25 4.46 11.56
N PRO A 221 -10.97 3.32 12.21
CA PRO A 221 -9.67 2.65 12.12
C PRO A 221 -9.31 2.29 10.67
N ILE A 222 -8.01 2.15 10.40
CA ILE A 222 -7.50 1.68 9.12
C ILE A 222 -6.80 0.33 9.29
N SER A 223 -7.02 -0.58 8.35
CA SER A 223 -6.33 -1.86 8.24
C SER A 223 -5.21 -1.75 7.23
N ILE A 224 -4.00 -2.12 7.62
CA ILE A 224 -2.82 -2.08 6.77
C ILE A 224 -2.37 -3.50 6.47
N ALA A 225 -2.32 -3.86 5.20
CA ALA A 225 -1.61 -5.04 4.76
C ALA A 225 -0.11 -4.72 4.63
N HIS A 226 0.75 -5.66 5.02
CA HIS A 226 2.20 -5.53 4.89
C HIS A 226 2.73 -6.61 3.98
N LEU A 227 3.40 -6.22 2.92
CA LEU A 227 4.01 -7.09 1.94
C LEU A 227 5.52 -6.83 1.91
N TRP A 228 6.34 -7.84 2.18
CA TRP A 228 7.79 -7.71 2.14
C TRP A 228 8.39 -8.42 0.94
N LEU A 229 9.17 -7.69 0.17
CA LEU A 229 9.80 -8.12 -1.07
C LEU A 229 11.32 -8.22 -0.85
N PRO A 230 11.88 -9.44 -0.81
CA PRO A 230 13.30 -9.63 -0.57
C PRO A 230 14.13 -9.17 -1.78
N ARG A 231 15.15 -8.32 -1.54
CA ARG A 231 16.07 -7.81 -2.58
C ARG A 231 17.16 -8.81 -2.93
N ASP A 232 17.49 -9.73 -2.02
CA ASP A 232 18.51 -10.74 -2.27
C ASP A 232 17.90 -11.96 -2.94
N ARG A 233 18.50 -12.41 -4.04
CA ARG A 233 18.18 -13.69 -4.67
C ARG A 233 18.66 -14.84 -3.79
N LYS A 234 18.01 -15.16 -2.69
CA LYS A 234 18.06 -16.53 -2.20
C LYS A 234 17.07 -17.32 -3.02
N SER A 235 17.60 -18.15 -3.92
CA SER A 235 16.81 -19.11 -4.69
C SER A 235 15.87 -19.83 -3.71
N THR A 236 14.63 -19.47 -3.68
CA THR A 236 13.57 -20.36 -3.25
C THR A 236 13.49 -21.41 -4.36
N ARG A 237 14.37 -22.41 -4.31
CA ARG A 237 14.07 -23.69 -4.93
C ARG A 237 12.78 -24.13 -4.23
N LEU A 238 11.66 -23.82 -4.86
CA LEU A 238 10.42 -24.53 -4.60
C LEU A 238 10.79 -26.02 -4.76
N ASN A 239 10.77 -26.75 -3.65
CA ASN A 239 10.78 -28.19 -3.67
C ASN A 239 9.57 -28.65 -4.51
N SER A 240 9.78 -28.82 -5.79
CA SER A 240 8.92 -29.57 -6.69
C SER A 240 9.16 -31.07 -6.43
N SER A 241 8.86 -31.52 -5.23
CA SER A 241 8.80 -32.94 -4.87
C SER A 241 7.42 -33.27 -4.35
N HIS A 242 6.43 -33.19 -5.21
CA HIS A 242 5.25 -34.05 -5.19
C HIS A 242 4.83 -34.27 -6.65
N ARG A 243 5.64 -35.09 -7.35
CA ARG A 243 5.11 -36.02 -8.34
C ARG A 243 4.95 -37.35 -7.59
N LEU A 244 3.75 -37.77 -7.43
CA LEU A 244 3.24 -39.13 -7.70
C LEU A 244 1.75 -39.10 -7.45
#